data_205f1440b1864d204f28f480826e614d
#
_entry.id   205f1440b1864d204f28f480826e614d
#
_cell.length_a   1.000
_cell.length_b   1.000
_cell.length_c   1.000
_cell.angle_alpha   90.00
_cell.angle_beta   90.00
_cell.angle_gamma   90.00
#
_symmetry.space_group_name_H-M   'P 1'
#
loop_
_entity.id
_entity.type
_entity.pdbx_description
1 polymer ?
#
loop_
_entity_poly.entity_id
_entity_poly.type
_entity_poly.pdbx_seq_one_letter_code
_entity_poly.pdbx_strand_id
1 'polypeptide(L)'
;MPRCTASRLVRGRSPLAGPRWLAVLTRSRCRLSPGLHGFHIHAFGDTTNGCTSTGPHFNPANKAHGAPEDEDRHVGDLGNITVGDDGVGRLDITDRQLSLFGAHSIVGRAVVVHADPDDLGKGTCASWPCAIERRC
;
A
#
# COMPACT_ATOMS: atom_id res chain seq x y z
N MET A 1 17.37 -8.57 -6.77
CA MET A 1 15.92 -8.38 -6.99
C MET A 1 15.61 -6.88 -6.94
N PRO A 2 14.92 -6.31 -7.91
CA PRO A 2 14.64 -4.87 -7.92
C PRO A 2 13.65 -4.55 -6.79
N ARG A 3 14.02 -3.57 -5.98
CA ARG A 3 13.23 -3.08 -4.84
C ARG A 3 12.37 -1.91 -5.32
N CYS A 4 11.06 -2.01 -5.15
CA CYS A 4 10.15 -0.93 -5.47
C CYS A 4 9.75 -0.17 -4.22
N THR A 5 10.30 1.01 -4.05
CA THR A 5 9.78 2.00 -3.11
C THR A 5 9.10 3.11 -3.90
N ALA A 6 7.88 3.46 -3.52
CA ALA A 6 7.13 4.56 -4.15
C ALA A 6 7.87 5.88 -3.92
N SER A 7 8.28 6.54 -5.00
CA SER A 7 9.20 7.69 -4.91
C SER A 7 8.52 9.05 -4.83
N ARG A 8 7.20 9.15 -4.90
CA ARG A 8 6.53 10.45 -4.75
C ARG A 8 5.05 10.33 -4.41
N LEU A 9 4.69 10.76 -3.22
CA LEU A 9 3.32 11.05 -2.84
C LEU A 9 3.01 12.52 -3.23
N VAL A 10 2.05 12.73 -4.11
CA VAL A 10 1.57 14.06 -4.47
C VAL A 10 0.22 14.30 -3.81
N ARG A 11 0.16 15.33 -2.97
CA ARG A 11 -1.04 15.75 -2.25
C ARG A 11 -1.95 16.58 -3.17
N GLY A 12 -3.20 16.13 -3.37
CA GLY A 12 -4.26 16.98 -3.92
C GLY A 12 -5.21 17.43 -2.80
N ARG A 13 -5.55 18.72 -2.74
CA ARG A 13 -6.62 19.23 -1.87
C ARG A 13 -7.92 19.30 -2.67
N SER A 14 -8.99 18.67 -2.15
CA SER A 14 -10.36 19.00 -2.53
C SER A 14 -11.04 19.66 -1.32
N PRO A 15 -11.73 20.79 -1.47
CA PRO A 15 -12.36 21.47 -0.34
C PRO A 15 -13.64 20.81 0.17
N LEU A 16 -14.17 19.79 -0.51
CA LEU A 16 -15.48 19.20 -0.22
C LEU A 16 -15.49 17.68 0.02
N ALA A 17 -14.35 17.00 -0.08
CA ALA A 17 -14.24 15.58 0.24
C ALA A 17 -12.95 15.37 1.02
N GLY A 18 -12.96 14.46 1.99
CA GLY A 18 -11.83 14.16 2.88
C GLY A 18 -10.46 14.00 2.19
N PRO A 19 -9.40 13.58 2.86
CA PRO A 19 -8.06 13.57 2.30
C PRO A 19 -8.00 12.71 1.04
N ARG A 20 -7.88 13.36 -0.10
CA ARG A 20 -7.72 12.71 -1.40
C ARG A 20 -6.24 12.55 -1.69
N TRP A 21 -5.84 11.33 -1.96
CA TRP A 21 -4.46 10.99 -2.30
C TRP A 21 -4.36 10.67 -3.78
N LEU A 22 -3.55 11.42 -4.50
CA LEU A 22 -3.12 11.07 -5.84
C LEU A 22 -1.67 10.60 -5.73
N ALA A 23 -1.45 9.31 -5.86
CA ALA A 23 -0.13 8.74 -6.00
C ALA A 23 0.12 8.41 -7.47
N VAL A 24 1.04 9.12 -8.10
CA VAL A 24 1.55 8.75 -9.42
C VAL A 24 2.87 8.03 -9.21
N LEU A 25 2.87 6.72 -9.40
CA LEU A 25 4.08 5.91 -9.37
C LEU A 25 4.73 5.99 -10.74
N THR A 26 5.65 6.93 -10.90
CA THR A 26 6.43 7.03 -12.13
C THR A 26 7.58 6.03 -12.10
N ARG A 27 7.92 5.52 -13.29
CA ARG A 27 9.00 4.61 -13.60
C ARG A 27 10.35 5.05 -13.01
N SER A 28 10.61 4.76 -11.75
CA SER A 28 11.96 4.88 -11.20
C SER A 28 12.45 3.52 -10.69
N ARG A 29 13.24 2.84 -11.53
CA ARG A 29 14.02 1.63 -11.25
C ARG A 29 13.27 0.33 -10.89
N CYS A 30 11.95 0.34 -10.82
CA CYS A 30 11.16 -0.85 -10.64
C CYS A 30 10.48 -1.21 -11.95
N ARG A 31 10.79 -2.37 -12.48
CA ARG A 31 10.00 -2.96 -13.58
C ARG A 31 8.93 -3.81 -12.93
N LEU A 32 7.80 -3.21 -12.62
CA LEU A 32 6.60 -3.98 -12.32
C LEU A 32 6.12 -4.62 -13.62
N SER A 33 5.70 -5.86 -13.55
CA SER A 33 5.03 -6.52 -14.66
C SER A 33 3.67 -5.84 -14.91
N PRO A 34 3.15 -5.86 -16.14
CA PRO A 34 1.74 -5.50 -16.34
C PRO A 34 0.82 -6.36 -15.48
N GLY A 35 -0.21 -5.75 -14.90
CA GLY A 35 -1.19 -6.45 -14.07
C GLY A 35 -1.49 -5.75 -12.74
N LEU A 36 -2.09 -6.50 -11.83
CA LEU A 36 -2.44 -6.04 -10.49
C LEU A 36 -1.27 -6.25 -9.51
N HIS A 37 -1.08 -5.28 -8.64
CA HIS A 37 -0.07 -5.31 -7.60
C HIS A 37 -0.65 -4.78 -6.29
N GLY A 38 -0.47 -5.51 -5.19
CA GLY A 38 -0.86 -5.07 -3.87
C GLY A 38 -0.21 -3.74 -3.50
N PHE A 39 -0.97 -2.85 -2.88
CA PHE A 39 -0.55 -1.51 -2.52
C PHE A 39 -0.90 -1.22 -1.06
N HIS A 40 0.10 -1.02 -0.23
CA HIS A 40 -0.12 -0.92 1.21
C HIS A 40 0.78 0.12 1.88
N ILE A 41 0.32 0.59 3.05
CA ILE A 41 1.17 1.29 4.01
C ILE A 41 1.66 0.26 5.03
N HIS A 42 2.97 0.15 5.19
CA HIS A 42 3.60 -0.72 6.17
C HIS A 42 3.90 0.01 7.49
N ALA A 43 4.14 -0.77 8.56
CA ALA A 43 4.28 -0.24 9.91
C ALA A 43 5.49 0.69 10.08
N PHE A 44 6.60 0.43 9.39
CA PHE A 44 7.84 1.17 9.53
C PHE A 44 8.30 1.77 8.20
N GLY A 45 9.01 2.90 8.27
CA GLY A 45 9.65 3.52 7.11
C GLY A 45 11.06 2.99 6.82
N ASP A 46 11.49 1.95 7.52
CA ASP A 46 12.80 1.33 7.32
C ASP A 46 12.78 0.47 6.06
N THR A 47 13.63 0.81 5.10
CA THR A 47 13.79 0.08 3.83
C THR A 47 15.19 -0.53 3.68
N THR A 48 15.94 -0.66 4.77
CA THR A 48 17.33 -1.15 4.76
C THR A 48 17.44 -2.52 4.10
N ASN A 49 16.50 -3.44 4.42
CA ASN A 49 16.41 -4.77 3.82
C ASN A 49 15.20 -4.89 2.85
N GLY A 50 14.89 -3.81 2.13
CA GLY A 50 13.71 -3.76 1.28
C GLY A 50 12.44 -3.72 2.12
N CYS A 51 11.39 -4.44 1.69
CA CYS A 51 10.14 -4.47 2.42
C CYS A 51 10.18 -5.34 3.68
N THR A 52 11.16 -6.20 3.85
CA THR A 52 11.27 -7.02 5.07
C THR A 52 11.42 -6.15 6.31
N SER A 53 12.17 -5.05 6.23
CA SER A 53 12.36 -4.12 7.35
C SER A 53 11.21 -3.14 7.54
N THR A 54 10.28 -3.03 6.56
CA THR A 54 9.10 -2.17 6.71
C THR A 54 8.06 -2.72 7.69
N GLY A 55 8.21 -3.99 8.09
CA GLY A 55 7.26 -4.69 8.95
C GLY A 55 5.94 -5.04 8.23
N PRO A 56 4.91 -5.39 9.01
CA PRO A 56 3.59 -5.73 8.47
C PRO A 56 2.82 -4.50 7.96
N HIS A 57 1.64 -4.73 7.39
CA HIS A 57 0.69 -3.67 7.09
C HIS A 57 0.40 -2.84 8.34
N PHE A 58 0.27 -1.53 8.17
CA PHE A 58 -0.02 -0.63 9.28
C PHE A 58 -1.42 -0.90 9.85
N ASN A 59 -1.47 -1.47 11.04
CA ASN A 59 -2.69 -1.97 11.68
C ASN A 59 -2.79 -1.55 13.15
N PRO A 60 -3.02 -0.27 13.45
CA PRO A 60 -3.06 0.21 14.84
C PRO A 60 -4.25 -0.30 15.64
N ALA A 61 -5.31 -0.76 14.98
CA ALA A 61 -6.53 -1.27 15.62
C ALA A 61 -6.57 -2.81 15.70
N ASN A 62 -5.51 -3.50 15.26
CA ASN A 62 -5.40 -4.96 15.26
C ASN A 62 -6.59 -5.66 14.58
N LYS A 63 -7.02 -5.12 13.45
CA LYS A 63 -8.09 -5.66 12.60
C LYS A 63 -7.56 -6.74 11.67
N ALA A 64 -8.48 -7.45 10.98
CA ALA A 64 -8.14 -8.37 9.93
C ALA A 64 -7.70 -7.65 8.65
N HIS A 65 -7.05 -8.37 7.73
CA HIS A 65 -6.78 -7.88 6.38
C HIS A 65 -8.07 -7.81 5.57
N GLY A 66 -8.23 -6.77 4.75
CA GLY A 66 -9.45 -6.55 3.98
C GLY A 66 -9.27 -5.65 2.77
N ALA A 67 -10.38 -5.47 2.03
CA ALA A 67 -10.45 -4.56 0.90
C ALA A 67 -10.53 -3.08 1.36
N PRO A 68 -10.15 -2.12 0.50
CA PRO A 68 -10.24 -0.69 0.82
C PRO A 68 -11.64 -0.22 1.21
N GLU A 69 -12.68 -0.90 0.71
CA GLU A 69 -14.08 -0.61 0.98
C GLU A 69 -14.57 -1.14 2.33
N ASP A 70 -13.84 -2.11 2.91
CA ASP A 70 -14.21 -2.73 4.17
C ASP A 70 -13.95 -1.79 5.34
N GLU A 71 -14.87 -1.77 6.32
CA GLU A 71 -14.65 -1.06 7.57
C GLU A 71 -13.70 -1.81 8.50
N ASP A 72 -13.74 -3.15 8.43
CA ASP A 72 -12.85 -4.03 9.19
C ASP A 72 -11.67 -4.46 8.34
N ARG A 73 -10.64 -3.63 8.32
CA ARG A 73 -9.38 -3.83 7.60
C ARG A 73 -8.23 -3.14 8.32
N HIS A 74 -7.00 -3.43 7.90
CA HIS A 74 -5.86 -2.63 8.32
C HIS A 74 -5.97 -1.20 7.76
N VAL A 75 -5.51 -0.22 8.49
CA VAL A 75 -5.41 1.15 7.97
C VAL A 75 -4.53 1.21 6.71
N GLY A 76 -3.53 0.33 6.65
CA GLY A 76 -2.60 0.24 5.53
C GLY A 76 -3.12 -0.50 4.30
N ASP A 77 -4.31 -1.11 4.32
CA ASP A 77 -4.83 -1.90 3.20
C ASP A 77 -5.47 -0.97 2.15
N LEU A 78 -4.76 -0.74 1.06
CA LEU A 78 -5.18 0.14 -0.02
C LEU A 78 -5.51 -0.61 -1.32
N GLY A 79 -5.56 -1.95 -1.24
CA GLY A 79 -5.96 -2.83 -2.33
C GLY A 79 -4.89 -2.99 -3.40
N ASN A 80 -5.29 -2.94 -4.66
CA ASN A 80 -4.40 -3.17 -5.80
C ASN A 80 -4.26 -1.93 -6.66
N ILE A 81 -3.07 -1.73 -7.22
CA ILE A 81 -2.83 -0.83 -8.35
C ILE A 81 -2.76 -1.64 -9.64
N THR A 82 -3.17 -1.03 -10.73
CA THR A 82 -3.00 -1.60 -12.07
C THR A 82 -1.78 -1.00 -12.74
N VAL A 83 -0.87 -1.86 -13.18
CA VAL A 83 0.30 -1.49 -13.98
C VAL A 83 0.03 -1.82 -15.43
N GLY A 84 0.19 -0.84 -16.31
CA GLY A 84 0.03 -1.02 -17.74
C GLY A 84 1.27 -1.63 -18.42
N ASP A 85 1.17 -1.91 -19.72
CA ASP A 85 2.26 -2.44 -20.52
C ASP A 85 3.47 -1.49 -20.60
N ASP A 86 3.25 -0.21 -20.33
CA ASP A 86 4.29 0.80 -20.21
C ASP A 86 5.10 0.69 -18.88
N GLY A 87 4.73 -0.25 -18.01
CA GLY A 87 5.35 -0.43 -16.69
C GLY A 87 5.01 0.69 -15.70
N VAL A 88 3.94 1.46 -15.94
CA VAL A 88 3.51 2.57 -15.10
C VAL A 88 2.23 2.22 -14.37
N GLY A 89 2.29 2.19 -13.04
CA GLY A 89 1.13 2.13 -12.18
C GLY A 89 0.56 3.54 -11.93
N ARG A 90 -0.75 3.70 -12.09
CA ARG A 90 -1.47 4.93 -11.79
C ARG A 90 -2.53 4.66 -10.75
N LEU A 91 -2.59 5.52 -9.73
CA LEU A 91 -3.50 5.38 -8.61
C LEU A 91 -4.08 6.75 -8.25
N ASP A 92 -5.40 6.83 -8.18
CA ASP A 92 -6.14 7.95 -7.61
C ASP A 92 -7.15 7.37 -6.62
N ILE A 93 -6.83 7.45 -5.34
CA ILE A 93 -7.68 6.91 -4.27
C ILE A 93 -8.03 7.98 -3.25
N THR A 94 -9.20 7.83 -2.67
CA THR A 94 -9.61 8.54 -1.46
C THR A 94 -9.82 7.50 -0.38
N ASP A 95 -9.13 7.62 0.74
CA ASP A 95 -9.24 6.71 1.85
C ASP A 95 -9.67 7.44 3.13
N ARG A 96 -10.58 6.83 3.90
CA ARG A 96 -11.16 7.44 5.10
C ARG A 96 -10.39 7.12 6.38
N GLN A 97 -9.57 6.07 6.36
CA GLN A 97 -8.83 5.60 7.52
C GLN A 97 -7.41 6.18 7.57
N LEU A 98 -6.85 6.59 6.42
CA LEU A 98 -5.52 7.20 6.38
C LEU A 98 -5.52 8.60 7.01
N SER A 99 -4.52 8.86 7.83
CA SER A 99 -4.28 10.18 8.41
C SER A 99 -2.81 10.59 8.27
N LEU A 100 -2.58 11.89 8.07
CA LEU A 100 -1.24 12.51 8.14
C LEU A 100 -0.91 13.06 9.53
N PHE A 101 -1.87 13.04 10.43
CA PHE A 101 -1.75 13.69 11.73
C PHE A 101 -2.19 12.74 12.84
N GLY A 102 -1.76 13.03 14.06
CA GLY A 102 -2.14 12.28 15.26
C GLY A 102 -1.43 10.93 15.39
N ALA A 103 -1.89 10.13 16.36
CA ALA A 103 -1.25 8.86 16.75
C ALA A 103 -1.22 7.82 15.61
N HIS A 104 -2.19 7.87 14.71
CA HIS A 104 -2.30 6.94 13.58
C HIS A 104 -1.81 7.57 12.27
N SER A 105 -0.91 8.54 12.34
CA SER A 105 -0.29 9.15 11.17
C SER A 105 0.51 8.13 10.37
N ILE A 106 0.38 8.20 9.03
CA ILE A 106 1.22 7.42 8.10
C ILE A 106 2.53 8.12 7.72
N VAL A 107 2.75 9.34 8.21
CA VAL A 107 4.00 10.06 7.96
C VAL A 107 5.18 9.30 8.57
N GLY A 108 6.21 9.06 7.75
CA GLY A 108 7.39 8.29 8.16
C GLY A 108 7.24 6.77 8.02
N ARG A 109 6.11 6.28 7.52
CA ARG A 109 5.91 4.86 7.20
C ARG A 109 6.24 4.56 5.74
N ALA A 110 6.49 3.30 5.42
CA ALA A 110 6.74 2.89 4.04
C ALA A 110 5.44 2.75 3.26
N VAL A 111 5.48 3.18 2.01
CA VAL A 111 4.48 2.84 0.99
C VAL A 111 5.07 1.71 0.16
N VAL A 112 4.41 0.58 0.14
CA VAL A 112 4.90 -0.65 -0.50
C VAL A 112 3.99 -1.02 -1.67
N VAL A 113 4.62 -1.37 -2.80
CA VAL A 113 3.98 -2.02 -3.94
C VAL A 113 4.53 -3.43 -4.01
N HIS A 114 3.64 -4.41 -3.92
CA HIS A 114 4.01 -5.81 -3.96
C HIS A 114 4.20 -6.32 -5.39
N ALA A 115 4.96 -7.40 -5.54
CA ALA A 115 5.13 -8.06 -6.84
C ALA A 115 3.86 -8.80 -7.29
N ASP A 116 3.06 -9.25 -6.34
CA ASP A 116 1.85 -10.05 -6.56
C ASP A 116 0.58 -9.21 -6.24
N PRO A 117 -0.59 -9.60 -6.80
CA PRO A 117 -1.86 -9.00 -6.43
C PRO A 117 -2.20 -9.22 -4.96
N ASP A 118 -2.89 -8.25 -4.37
CA ASP A 118 -3.55 -8.39 -3.07
C ASP A 118 -4.86 -9.18 -3.22
N ASP A 119 -5.10 -10.11 -2.28
CA ASP A 119 -6.31 -10.94 -2.26
C ASP A 119 -7.52 -10.26 -1.59
N LEU A 120 -7.34 -9.06 -1.07
CA LEU A 120 -8.38 -8.25 -0.43
C LEU A 120 -9.04 -8.94 0.77
N GLY A 121 -8.28 -9.76 1.51
CA GLY A 121 -8.80 -10.53 2.62
C GLY A 121 -9.70 -11.71 2.24
N LYS A 122 -9.82 -12.04 0.94
CA LYS A 122 -10.64 -13.15 0.43
C LYS A 122 -9.84 -14.45 0.28
N GLY A 123 -8.56 -14.41 0.54
CA GLY A 123 -7.68 -15.58 0.49
C GLY A 123 -7.91 -16.54 1.64
N THR A 124 -7.40 -17.76 1.48
CA THR A 124 -7.50 -18.84 2.49
C THR A 124 -6.44 -18.71 3.59
N CYS A 125 -5.78 -17.59 3.72
CA CYS A 125 -4.79 -17.37 4.77
C CYS A 125 -5.47 -17.24 6.14
N ALA A 126 -5.74 -18.37 6.76
CA ALA A 126 -6.29 -18.43 8.11
C ALA A 126 -5.25 -18.15 9.23
N SER A 127 -3.98 -17.89 8.87
CA SER A 127 -2.92 -17.65 9.84
C SER A 127 -1.82 -16.76 9.29
N TRP A 128 -1.39 -15.81 10.09
CA TRP A 128 -0.21 -14.96 9.90
C TRP A 128 1.09 -15.78 9.85
N PRO A 129 2.03 -15.50 8.95
CA PRO A 129 2.03 -14.49 7.88
C PRO A 129 1.49 -15.04 6.56
N CYS A 130 0.56 -14.32 5.94
CA CYS A 130 0.05 -14.64 4.61
C CYS A 130 1.13 -14.53 3.52
N ALA A 131 0.99 -15.30 2.43
CA ALA A 131 2.00 -15.40 1.38
C ALA A 131 2.32 -14.06 0.69
N ILE A 132 1.42 -13.08 0.73
CA ILE A 132 1.57 -11.74 0.14
C ILE A 132 2.70 -10.96 0.83
N GLU A 133 2.91 -11.16 2.12
CA GLU A 133 3.99 -10.47 2.85
C GLU A 133 5.39 -11.01 2.56
N ARG A 134 5.51 -12.17 1.91
CA ARG A 134 6.80 -12.80 1.60
C ARG A 134 7.43 -12.38 0.29
N ARG A 135 6.67 -11.72 -0.59
CA ARG A 135 7.16 -11.32 -1.93
C ARG A 135 7.03 -9.82 -2.13
N CYS A 136 7.93 -9.15 -1.54
CA CYS A 136 8.18 -7.77 -1.90
C CYS A 136 9.33 -7.67 -2.91
#